data_15083445701195bf4609d10655740b2c
#
_entry.id   15083445701195bf4609d10655740b2c
#
_cell.length_a   1.000
_cell.length_b   1.000
_cell.length_c   1.000
_cell.angle_alpha   90.00
_cell.angle_beta   90.00
_cell.angle_gamma   90.00
#
_symmetry.space_group_name_H-M   'P 1'
#
loop_
_entity.id
_entity.type
_entity.pdbx_description
1 polymer ?
#
loop_
_entity_poly.entity_id
_entity_poly.type
_entity_poly.pdbx_seq_one_letter_code
_entity_poly.pdbx_strand_id
1 'polypeptide(L)'
;MSMTRRDLLQTLPVASASLLTAFTALTAARDASAQSRELAVLPSGAWTFEELKVTKSPDGAEFRPVLMGKLATGEILEVHETMLPPGGMPHPAHHHVHSEMWLVREGTVEFNVMGKKKNIGPGGVAFVASNEEHGITNVGKTPAKYFVVAVGTDAGLS
;
A
#
# COMPACT_ATOMS: atom_id res chain seq x y z
N MET A 1 -13.58 75.44 -4.25
CA MET A 1 -12.83 74.85 -5.38
C MET A 1 -13.28 73.43 -5.52
N SER A 2 -14.08 73.15 -6.53
CA SER A 2 -14.69 71.82 -6.72
C SER A 2 -13.75 70.93 -7.58
N MET A 3 -13.30 69.81 -7.03
CA MET A 3 -12.50 68.83 -7.75
C MET A 3 -13.43 68.06 -8.70
N THR A 4 -13.05 68.02 -9.97
CA THR A 4 -13.82 67.32 -11.01
C THR A 4 -13.45 65.84 -11.08
N ARG A 5 -14.37 65.02 -11.55
CA ARG A 5 -14.25 63.54 -11.68
C ARG A 5 -13.09 63.03 -12.59
N ARG A 6 -12.27 63.93 -13.13
CA ARG A 6 -11.15 63.59 -14.03
C ARG A 6 -9.80 63.40 -13.31
N ASP A 7 -9.69 63.82 -12.07
CA ASP A 7 -8.40 63.80 -11.32
C ASP A 7 -8.18 62.47 -10.55
N LEU A 8 -9.12 61.52 -10.65
CA LEU A 8 -9.07 60.24 -9.86
C LEU A 8 -8.57 59.02 -10.66
N LEU A 9 -8.00 59.21 -11.86
CA LEU A 9 -7.60 58.12 -12.73
C LEU A 9 -6.12 58.04 -13.07
N GLN A 10 -5.25 58.63 -12.27
CA GLN A 10 -3.82 58.52 -12.49
C GLN A 10 -3.06 58.29 -11.17
N THR A 11 -3.21 57.11 -10.55
CA THR A 11 -2.18 56.49 -9.68
C THR A 11 -2.63 55.11 -9.27
N LEU A 12 -2.50 54.10 -10.14
CA LEU A 12 -2.39 52.73 -9.72
C LEU A 12 -1.02 52.20 -10.18
N PRO A 13 -0.13 51.81 -9.25
CA PRO A 13 1.10 51.15 -9.63
C PRO A 13 0.76 49.73 -10.13
N VAL A 14 1.30 49.38 -11.28
CA VAL A 14 1.29 48.06 -11.88
C VAL A 14 2.10 47.12 -10.98
N ALA A 15 1.41 46.36 -10.14
CA ALA A 15 1.99 45.26 -9.35
C ALA A 15 1.29 43.93 -9.75
N SER A 16 1.50 43.48 -10.97
CA SER A 16 0.89 42.26 -11.47
C SER A 16 1.85 41.34 -12.25
N ALA A 17 3.14 41.32 -11.86
CA ALA A 17 4.12 40.43 -12.51
C ALA A 17 4.75 39.38 -11.58
N SER A 18 4.40 39.30 -10.29
CA SER A 18 5.08 38.41 -9.35
C SER A 18 4.28 37.20 -8.88
N LEU A 19 3.02 37.03 -9.29
CA LEU A 19 2.18 35.91 -8.86
C LEU A 19 2.19 34.71 -9.84
N LEU A 20 2.60 34.92 -11.10
CA LEU A 20 2.63 33.82 -12.09
C LEU A 20 3.86 32.91 -11.97
N THR A 21 4.98 33.45 -11.47
CA THR A 21 6.22 32.67 -11.31
C THR A 21 6.21 31.74 -10.07
N ALA A 22 5.43 32.06 -9.04
CA ALA A 22 5.30 31.20 -7.86
C ALA A 22 4.43 29.95 -8.10
N PHE A 23 3.43 30.05 -9.01
CA PHE A 23 2.57 28.92 -9.35
C PHE A 23 3.28 27.87 -10.25
N THR A 24 4.13 28.30 -11.16
CA THR A 24 4.91 27.40 -12.02
C THR A 24 6.02 26.67 -11.25
N ALA A 25 6.62 27.29 -10.23
CA ALA A 25 7.62 26.65 -9.38
C ALA A 25 6.99 25.58 -8.45
N LEU A 26 5.74 25.77 -8.00
CA LEU A 26 5.05 24.84 -7.14
C LEU A 26 4.52 23.60 -7.89
N THR A 27 4.14 23.75 -9.16
CA THR A 27 3.78 22.60 -10.02
C THR A 27 5.01 21.79 -10.43
N ALA A 28 6.12 22.44 -10.78
CA ALA A 28 7.38 21.74 -11.08
C ALA A 28 7.97 20.99 -9.88
N ALA A 29 7.79 21.49 -8.65
CA ALA A 29 8.20 20.80 -7.43
C ALA A 29 7.30 19.58 -7.10
N ARG A 30 6.02 19.61 -7.48
CA ARG A 30 5.12 18.45 -7.35
C ARG A 30 5.42 17.37 -8.38
N ASP A 31 5.73 17.73 -9.61
CA ASP A 31 6.09 16.79 -10.67
C ASP A 31 7.45 16.12 -10.40
N ALA A 32 8.38 16.79 -9.73
CA ALA A 32 9.67 16.21 -9.33
C ALA A 32 9.56 15.20 -8.18
N SER A 33 8.48 15.25 -7.36
CA SER A 33 8.24 14.28 -6.28
C SER A 33 7.45 13.04 -6.72
N ALA A 34 6.83 13.09 -7.90
CA ALA A 34 6.11 11.99 -8.54
C ALA A 34 7.00 11.15 -9.47
N GLN A 35 8.32 11.30 -9.38
CA GLN A 35 9.24 10.39 -10.06
C GLN A 35 9.07 9.02 -9.42
N SER A 36 8.35 8.13 -10.10
CA SER A 36 8.14 6.74 -9.69
C SER A 36 9.51 6.17 -9.30
N ARG A 37 9.68 5.89 -8.01
CA ARG A 37 10.92 5.28 -7.51
C ARG A 37 11.01 3.93 -8.20
N GLU A 38 11.85 3.83 -9.20
CA GLU A 38 12.05 2.58 -9.92
C GLU A 38 12.47 1.52 -8.92
N LEU A 39 11.63 0.49 -8.75
CA LEU A 39 11.93 -0.58 -7.82
C LEU A 39 13.16 -1.34 -8.32
N ALA A 40 14.10 -1.56 -7.43
CA ALA A 40 15.29 -2.35 -7.74
C ALA A 40 14.91 -3.79 -8.06
N VAL A 41 15.69 -4.41 -8.97
CA VAL A 41 15.58 -5.85 -9.20
C VAL A 41 16.01 -6.59 -7.95
N LEU A 42 15.18 -7.53 -7.50
CA LEU A 42 15.42 -8.31 -6.29
C LEU A 42 16.62 -9.23 -6.48
N PRO A 43 17.64 -9.16 -5.59
CA PRO A 43 18.68 -10.16 -5.52
C PRO A 43 18.17 -11.43 -4.83
N SER A 44 18.88 -12.55 -5.03
CA SER A 44 18.67 -13.74 -4.20
C SER A 44 19.03 -13.46 -2.74
N GLY A 45 18.28 -14.03 -1.80
CA GLY A 45 18.52 -13.86 -0.36
C GLY A 45 17.86 -14.95 0.46
N ALA A 46 18.24 -15.02 1.73
CA ALA A 46 17.63 -15.87 2.76
C ALA A 46 17.60 -15.07 4.06
N TRP A 47 16.50 -15.21 4.81
CA TRP A 47 16.30 -14.49 6.06
C TRP A 47 15.81 -15.45 7.12
N THR A 48 16.39 -15.37 8.32
CA THR A 48 15.80 -16.02 9.50
C THR A 48 14.62 -15.19 9.99
N PHE A 49 13.75 -15.81 10.76
CA PHE A 49 12.58 -15.12 11.33
C PHE A 49 12.98 -13.93 12.20
N GLU A 50 14.08 -14.05 12.94
CA GLU A 50 14.60 -13.04 13.86
C GLU A 50 15.17 -11.81 13.15
N GLU A 51 15.58 -11.95 11.90
CA GLU A 51 16.06 -10.84 11.06
C GLU A 51 14.91 -9.99 10.50
N LEU A 52 13.69 -10.54 10.45
CA LEU A 52 12.54 -9.83 9.92
C LEU A 52 12.04 -8.77 10.92
N LYS A 53 12.10 -7.52 10.53
CA LYS A 53 11.61 -6.41 11.35
C LYS A 53 10.10 -6.53 11.56
N VAL A 54 9.64 -6.35 12.80
CA VAL A 54 8.22 -6.39 13.13
C VAL A 54 7.67 -4.97 13.32
N THR A 55 6.50 -4.74 12.73
CA THR A 55 5.62 -3.61 13.05
C THR A 55 4.38 -4.17 13.74
N LYS A 56 3.97 -3.54 14.86
CA LYS A 56 2.77 -3.93 15.61
C LYS A 56 1.70 -2.87 15.49
N SER A 57 0.47 -3.30 15.26
CA SER A 57 -0.69 -2.43 15.29
C SER A 57 -1.31 -2.37 16.70
N PRO A 58 -2.14 -1.35 17.01
CA PRO A 58 -2.76 -1.19 18.33
C PRO A 58 -3.69 -2.34 18.72
N ASP A 59 -4.29 -3.05 17.77
CA ASP A 59 -5.13 -4.24 17.97
C ASP A 59 -4.34 -5.53 18.20
N GLY A 60 -3.00 -5.45 18.20
CA GLY A 60 -2.09 -6.55 18.47
C GLY A 60 -1.71 -7.37 17.24
N ALA A 61 -2.10 -6.99 16.03
CA ALA A 61 -1.61 -7.63 14.83
C ALA A 61 -0.12 -7.28 14.60
N GLU A 62 0.62 -8.19 13.95
CA GLU A 62 2.04 -7.99 13.61
C GLU A 62 2.23 -8.15 12.10
N PHE A 63 3.07 -7.29 11.55
CA PHE A 63 3.47 -7.30 10.14
C PHE A 63 5.00 -7.38 10.05
N ARG A 64 5.51 -8.31 9.26
CA ARG A 64 6.95 -8.52 9.03
C ARG A 64 7.24 -8.54 7.54
N PRO A 65 7.68 -7.41 6.95
CA PRO A 65 8.16 -7.40 5.56
C PRO A 65 9.33 -8.38 5.39
N VAL A 66 9.30 -9.18 4.34
CA VAL A 66 10.40 -10.06 3.94
C VAL A 66 11.18 -9.42 2.79
N LEU A 67 10.49 -9.16 1.69
CA LEU A 67 11.08 -8.54 0.50
C LEU A 67 10.01 -7.80 -0.31
N MET A 68 10.44 -6.79 -1.04
CA MET A 68 9.64 -6.10 -2.04
C MET A 68 10.56 -5.57 -3.13
N GLY A 69 10.23 -5.83 -4.40
CA GLY A 69 10.97 -5.32 -5.54
C GLY A 69 10.55 -5.94 -6.85
N LYS A 70 11.30 -5.65 -7.90
CA LYS A 70 11.04 -6.13 -9.25
C LYS A 70 11.70 -7.48 -9.50
N LEU A 71 10.99 -8.42 -10.11
CA LEU A 71 11.59 -9.64 -10.65
C LEU A 71 12.34 -9.33 -11.95
N ALA A 72 13.31 -10.15 -12.30
CA ALA A 72 14.04 -10.02 -13.57
C ALA A 72 13.10 -10.14 -14.81
N THR A 73 11.95 -10.78 -14.66
CA THR A 73 10.89 -10.91 -15.67
C THR A 73 9.98 -9.69 -15.78
N GLY A 74 10.06 -8.74 -14.81
CA GLY A 74 9.41 -7.45 -14.87
C GLY A 74 8.28 -7.23 -13.87
N GLU A 75 7.70 -8.30 -13.30
CA GLU A 75 6.63 -8.21 -12.29
C GLU A 75 7.20 -7.69 -10.97
N ILE A 76 6.35 -7.08 -10.15
CA ILE A 76 6.67 -6.76 -8.76
C ILE A 76 6.28 -7.96 -7.90
N LEU A 77 7.17 -8.31 -6.97
CA LEU A 77 6.97 -9.30 -5.93
C LEU A 77 7.04 -8.60 -4.57
N GLU A 78 6.02 -8.81 -3.74
CA GLU A 78 6.02 -8.42 -2.34
C GLU A 78 5.77 -9.67 -1.50
N VAL A 79 6.53 -9.85 -0.41
CA VAL A 79 6.35 -10.94 0.54
C VAL A 79 6.43 -10.41 1.95
N HIS A 80 5.44 -10.75 2.78
CA HIS A 80 5.46 -10.46 4.21
C HIS A 80 4.85 -11.61 5.01
N GLU A 81 5.13 -11.64 6.33
CA GLU A 81 4.37 -12.45 7.30
C GLU A 81 3.42 -11.54 8.07
N THR A 82 2.20 -12.02 8.26
CA THR A 82 1.20 -11.39 9.16
C THR A 82 0.88 -12.33 10.32
N MET A 83 0.77 -11.77 11.51
CA MET A 83 0.16 -12.41 12.68
C MET A 83 -1.11 -11.66 13.05
N LEU A 84 -2.22 -12.37 13.17
CA LEU A 84 -3.50 -11.83 13.62
C LEU A 84 -3.90 -12.42 14.99
N PRO A 85 -4.29 -11.59 15.95
CA PRO A 85 -4.92 -12.08 17.18
C PRO A 85 -6.26 -12.79 16.87
N PRO A 86 -6.83 -13.58 17.81
CA PRO A 86 -8.16 -14.15 17.65
C PRO A 86 -9.22 -13.10 17.28
N GLY A 87 -10.01 -13.37 16.24
CA GLY A 87 -10.99 -12.43 15.70
C GLY A 87 -10.40 -11.30 14.85
N GLY A 88 -9.07 -11.20 14.75
CA GLY A 88 -8.38 -10.16 13.98
C GLY A 88 -8.57 -10.30 12.48
N MET A 89 -8.58 -9.14 11.81
CA MET A 89 -8.67 -8.98 10.36
C MET A 89 -7.74 -7.82 9.97
N PRO A 90 -6.87 -7.96 8.96
CA PRO A 90 -5.91 -6.91 8.63
C PRO A 90 -6.59 -5.66 8.07
N HIS A 91 -7.64 -5.84 7.29
CA HIS A 91 -8.47 -4.81 6.64
C HIS A 91 -9.80 -5.43 6.17
N PRO A 92 -10.84 -4.63 5.87
CA PRO A 92 -12.05 -5.10 5.22
C PRO A 92 -11.77 -5.78 3.87
N ALA A 93 -12.70 -6.63 3.41
CA ALA A 93 -12.59 -7.25 2.09
C ALA A 93 -12.42 -6.18 1.00
N HIS A 94 -11.53 -6.45 0.05
CA HIS A 94 -11.15 -5.54 -1.02
C HIS A 94 -10.66 -6.31 -2.26
N HIS A 95 -10.26 -5.62 -3.31
CA HIS A 95 -9.66 -6.18 -4.51
C HIS A 95 -8.51 -5.29 -4.99
N HIS A 96 -7.60 -5.85 -5.76
CA HIS A 96 -6.46 -5.17 -6.37
C HIS A 96 -6.02 -5.89 -7.66
N VAL A 97 -5.16 -5.25 -8.45
CA VAL A 97 -4.73 -5.78 -9.77
C VAL A 97 -3.77 -6.97 -9.63
N HIS A 98 -2.89 -6.96 -8.62
CA HIS A 98 -1.99 -8.11 -8.40
C HIS A 98 -2.75 -9.34 -7.90
N SER A 99 -2.15 -10.51 -8.09
CA SER A 99 -2.62 -11.75 -7.49
C SER A 99 -1.90 -12.01 -6.18
N GLU A 100 -2.56 -12.69 -5.23
CA GLU A 100 -1.98 -13.00 -3.94
C GLU A 100 -2.13 -14.48 -3.58
N MET A 101 -1.15 -14.96 -2.78
CA MET A 101 -1.16 -16.30 -2.19
C MET A 101 -0.90 -16.19 -0.69
N TRP A 102 -1.66 -16.95 0.10
CA TRP A 102 -1.48 -17.06 1.56
C TRP A 102 -1.03 -18.47 1.90
N LEU A 103 0.01 -18.58 2.73
CA LEU A 103 0.53 -19.85 3.23
C LEU A 103 0.39 -19.83 4.76
N VAL A 104 -0.59 -20.55 5.28
CA VAL A 104 -0.89 -20.58 6.72
C VAL A 104 0.14 -21.42 7.45
N ARG A 105 0.78 -20.83 8.45
CA ARG A 105 1.81 -21.45 9.28
C ARG A 105 1.27 -21.90 10.63
N GLU A 106 0.42 -21.08 11.25
CA GLU A 106 -0.15 -21.33 12.58
C GLU A 106 -1.59 -20.81 12.65
N GLY A 107 -2.40 -21.39 13.56
CA GLY A 107 -3.78 -20.95 13.78
C GLY A 107 -4.76 -21.41 12.71
N THR A 108 -5.95 -20.78 12.69
CA THR A 108 -7.00 -21.07 11.71
C THR A 108 -7.60 -19.78 11.20
N VAL A 109 -7.58 -19.59 9.90
CA VAL A 109 -8.15 -18.41 9.25
C VAL A 109 -9.36 -18.79 8.40
N GLU A 110 -10.38 -17.93 8.37
CA GLU A 110 -11.42 -17.94 7.35
C GLU A 110 -10.95 -17.09 6.19
N PHE A 111 -10.85 -17.70 5.03
CA PHE A 111 -10.54 -17.04 3.78
C PHE A 111 -11.82 -16.89 2.96
N ASN A 112 -12.13 -15.66 2.55
CA ASN A 112 -13.31 -15.31 1.77
C ASN A 112 -12.86 -14.80 0.41
N VAL A 113 -13.29 -15.44 -0.68
CA VAL A 113 -13.08 -14.98 -2.06
C VAL A 113 -14.42 -14.95 -2.77
N MET A 114 -14.80 -13.79 -3.29
CA MET A 114 -16.06 -13.59 -4.02
C MET A 114 -17.28 -14.13 -3.24
N GLY A 115 -17.30 -13.92 -1.92
CA GLY A 115 -18.34 -14.40 -1.01
C GLY A 115 -18.26 -15.87 -0.62
N LYS A 116 -17.32 -16.64 -1.19
CA LYS A 116 -17.10 -18.06 -0.83
C LYS A 116 -16.09 -18.14 0.30
N LYS A 117 -16.51 -18.70 1.43
CA LYS A 117 -15.72 -18.81 2.64
C LYS A 117 -15.15 -20.22 2.83
N LYS A 118 -13.89 -20.29 3.28
CA LYS A 118 -13.22 -21.55 3.62
C LYS A 118 -12.28 -21.35 4.80
N ASN A 119 -12.37 -22.24 5.80
CA ASN A 119 -11.41 -22.28 6.90
C ASN A 119 -10.16 -23.04 6.49
N ILE A 120 -8.99 -22.44 6.75
CA ILE A 120 -7.67 -22.96 6.39
C ILE A 120 -6.80 -22.96 7.66
N GLY A 121 -6.17 -24.11 7.93
CA GLY A 121 -5.22 -24.28 9.03
C GLY A 121 -3.77 -24.43 8.54
N PRO A 122 -2.83 -24.78 9.44
CA PRO A 122 -1.40 -24.91 9.14
C PRO A 122 -1.12 -25.85 7.96
N GLY A 123 -0.23 -25.42 7.06
CA GLY A 123 0.09 -26.08 5.80
C GLY A 123 -0.93 -25.84 4.68
N GLY A 124 -2.04 -25.16 4.98
CA GLY A 124 -3.03 -24.77 3.98
C GLY A 124 -2.57 -23.57 3.18
N VAL A 125 -3.05 -23.51 1.92
CA VAL A 125 -2.74 -22.45 0.96
C VAL A 125 -4.05 -21.89 0.41
N ALA A 126 -4.11 -20.56 0.27
CA ALA A 126 -5.17 -19.87 -0.46
C ALA A 126 -4.54 -19.06 -1.59
N PHE A 127 -5.30 -18.86 -2.65
CA PHE A 127 -4.90 -18.03 -3.79
C PHE A 127 -6.09 -17.17 -4.23
N VAL A 128 -5.83 -15.91 -4.55
CA VAL A 128 -6.78 -15.02 -5.18
C VAL A 128 -6.22 -14.49 -6.49
N ALA A 129 -7.03 -14.55 -7.53
CA ALA A 129 -6.68 -13.98 -8.82
C ALA A 129 -6.88 -12.46 -8.83
N SER A 130 -6.23 -11.80 -9.78
CA SER A 130 -6.35 -10.37 -10.04
C SER A 130 -7.82 -9.90 -10.02
N ASN A 131 -8.10 -8.80 -9.32
CA ASN A 131 -9.40 -8.13 -9.21
C ASN A 131 -10.55 -8.95 -8.57
N GLU A 132 -10.28 -10.09 -7.94
CA GLU A 132 -11.28 -10.80 -7.14
C GLU A 132 -11.36 -10.21 -5.72
N GLU A 133 -12.59 -9.90 -5.28
CA GLU A 133 -12.81 -9.43 -3.91
C GLU A 133 -12.47 -10.53 -2.90
N HIS A 134 -11.66 -10.20 -1.90
CA HIS A 134 -11.19 -11.16 -0.92
C HIS A 134 -10.94 -10.53 0.45
N GLY A 135 -10.85 -11.40 1.46
CA GLY A 135 -10.52 -11.04 2.84
C GLY A 135 -10.14 -12.25 3.66
N ILE A 136 -9.44 -12.01 4.76
CA ILE A 136 -8.97 -13.04 5.69
C ILE A 136 -9.28 -12.63 7.13
N THR A 137 -9.74 -13.57 7.94
CA THR A 137 -10.04 -13.35 9.37
C THR A 137 -9.52 -14.51 10.19
N ASN A 138 -8.88 -14.23 11.32
CA ASN A 138 -8.53 -15.28 12.28
C ASN A 138 -9.79 -15.75 13.01
N VAL A 139 -10.29 -16.92 12.68
CA VAL A 139 -11.47 -17.54 13.32
C VAL A 139 -11.10 -18.56 14.42
N GLY A 140 -9.80 -18.74 14.66
CA GLY A 140 -9.27 -19.58 15.71
C GLY A 140 -9.31 -18.92 17.09
N LYS A 141 -8.92 -19.69 18.12
CA LYS A 141 -8.80 -19.22 19.51
C LYS A 141 -7.39 -18.77 19.88
N THR A 142 -6.43 -18.96 18.98
CA THR A 142 -5.01 -18.60 19.12
C THR A 142 -4.61 -17.66 18.01
N PRO A 143 -3.49 -16.93 18.13
CA PRO A 143 -2.95 -16.14 17.01
C PRO A 143 -2.80 -17.00 15.76
N ALA A 144 -3.13 -16.43 14.61
CA ALA A 144 -2.89 -17.04 13.30
C ALA A 144 -1.72 -16.34 12.64
N LYS A 145 -0.80 -17.12 12.04
CA LYS A 145 0.36 -16.62 11.30
C LYS A 145 0.37 -17.18 9.89
N TYR A 146 0.59 -16.33 8.93
CA TYR A 146 0.65 -16.71 7.52
C TYR A 146 1.57 -15.79 6.73
N PHE A 147 2.19 -16.33 5.69
CA PHE A 147 2.86 -15.53 4.68
C PHE A 147 1.87 -15.09 3.62
N VAL A 148 2.06 -13.88 3.12
CA VAL A 148 1.43 -13.35 1.91
C VAL A 148 2.51 -13.22 0.86
N VAL A 149 2.19 -13.64 -0.37
CA VAL A 149 3.01 -13.48 -1.56
C VAL A 149 2.15 -12.78 -2.60
N ALA A 150 2.42 -11.50 -2.83
CA ALA A 150 1.75 -10.68 -3.83
C ALA A 150 2.63 -10.56 -5.07
N VAL A 151 2.06 -10.82 -6.25
CA VAL A 151 2.78 -10.75 -7.52
C VAL A 151 1.94 -10.06 -8.60
N GLY A 152 2.51 -9.06 -9.26
CA GLY A 152 1.82 -8.28 -10.30
C GLY A 152 2.45 -6.91 -10.50
N THR A 153 1.77 -6.04 -11.23
CA THR A 153 2.29 -4.71 -11.58
C THR A 153 2.17 -3.68 -10.44
N ASP A 154 1.33 -3.94 -9.44
CA ASP A 154 1.02 -3.07 -8.30
C ASP A 154 1.27 -3.73 -6.94
N ALA A 155 1.89 -4.92 -6.89
CA ALA A 155 2.14 -5.65 -5.65
C ALA A 155 2.91 -4.79 -4.63
N GLY A 156 2.35 -4.64 -3.41
CA GLY A 156 2.91 -3.82 -2.34
C GLY A 156 2.92 -2.31 -2.58
N LEU A 157 2.21 -1.80 -3.61
CA LEU A 157 2.09 -0.37 -3.91
C LEU A 157 0.71 0.21 -3.56
N SER A 158 -0.24 -0.62 -3.15
CA SER A 158 -1.62 -0.26 -2.77
C SER A 158 -1.77 -0.03 -1.28
#